data_0f1f71b983aabda3d66089f6fb5306e3
#
_entry.id   0f1f71b983aabda3d66089f6fb5306e3
#
_cell.length_a   1.000
_cell.length_b   1.000
_cell.length_c   1.000
_cell.angle_alpha   90.00
_cell.angle_beta   90.00
_cell.angle_gamma   90.00
#
_symmetry.space_group_name_H-M   'P 1'
#
loop_
_entity.id
_entity.type
_entity.pdbx_description
1 polymer ?
#
loop_
_entity_poly.entity_id
_entity_poly.type
_entity_poly.pdbx_seq_one_letter_code
_entity_poly.pdbx_strand_id
1 'polypeptide(L)'
;MDTTLGQALVSEMVTIASTIAGSLPKPRWLATPDQLWAEWIHDDETRAEAQHDAIRLAVETQENAGIDIISDGEQTRRHFVTTFIEGLAGIDSDNRETITIRRRYEASVPRVVGALERTHPVFIDAARQLRSATDHAIKFTLPGPMTMVDTLADHHYGDRQEMAMVCAGILNQEALDLVEAGINVIQFDEPAFNVFLDEVADWGVRALEQAAAGLPATTAVHICYGYGIQANIEWKQGLGPEWRQYEATFPLLAESSIDQVSMEVAGSKVPLEVLDLLGDKVVQVGVIDVATDAIETPEQVAAEIGRILEHLPAS
;
A
#
# COMPACT_ATOMS: atom_id res chain seq x y z
N MET A 1 8.72 40.24 47.61
CA MET A 1 8.78 40.55 46.17
C MET A 1 8.79 39.25 45.44
N ASP A 2 7.68 39.01 44.87
CA ASP A 2 7.25 37.74 44.28
C ASP A 2 7.78 37.64 42.84
N THR A 3 8.53 36.59 42.54
CA THR A 3 8.98 36.28 41.19
C THR A 3 8.56 34.86 40.80
N THR A 4 7.25 34.67 40.85
CA THR A 4 6.57 33.54 40.23
C THR A 4 5.86 34.07 38.98
N LEU A 5 6.48 33.96 37.81
CA LEU A 5 5.78 34.00 36.53
C LEU A 5 6.78 33.65 35.41
N GLY A 6 6.62 32.48 34.84
CA GLY A 6 7.34 32.13 33.61
C GLY A 6 7.64 30.66 33.38
N GLN A 7 6.84 29.74 33.91
CA GLN A 7 6.75 28.43 33.27
C GLN A 7 5.81 28.59 32.08
N ALA A 8 6.39 28.99 30.96
CA ALA A 8 5.74 28.85 29.66
C ALA A 8 5.44 27.36 29.47
N LEU A 9 4.16 27.03 29.35
CA LEU A 9 3.67 25.81 28.77
C LEU A 9 4.30 25.71 27.38
N VAL A 10 5.41 24.99 27.27
CA VAL A 10 5.81 24.40 26.03
C VAL A 10 4.78 23.29 25.83
N SER A 11 3.68 23.59 25.14
CA SER A 11 2.83 22.58 24.53
C SER A 11 3.79 21.70 23.75
N GLU A 12 3.93 20.43 24.14
CA GLU A 12 4.57 19.44 23.29
C GLU A 12 3.84 19.53 21.95
N MET A 13 4.54 20.00 20.92
CA MET A 13 3.98 20.04 19.57
C MET A 13 3.86 18.57 19.15
N VAL A 14 2.65 18.08 19.13
CA VAL A 14 2.37 16.76 18.54
C VAL A 14 2.68 16.87 17.06
N THR A 15 3.66 16.12 16.61
CA THR A 15 4.06 16.08 15.19
C THR A 15 3.35 14.89 14.56
N ILE A 16 2.49 15.17 13.57
CA ILE A 16 1.86 14.14 12.75
C ILE A 16 2.85 13.78 11.65
N ALA A 17 3.30 12.53 11.62
CA ALA A 17 4.23 12.07 10.60
C ALA A 17 3.55 11.96 9.23
N SER A 18 4.28 12.33 8.18
CA SER A 18 3.83 12.28 6.80
C SER A 18 4.51 11.16 6.02
N THR A 19 3.76 10.54 5.10
CA THR A 19 4.25 9.53 4.17
C THR A 19 3.37 9.52 2.91
N ILE A 20 3.83 8.89 1.83
CA ILE A 20 2.99 8.64 0.65
C ILE A 20 2.36 7.24 0.73
N ALA A 21 1.27 6.99 0.01
CA ALA A 21 0.64 5.67 -0.01
C ALA A 21 1.58 4.58 -0.57
N GLY A 22 2.22 4.84 -1.72
CA GLY A 22 3.15 3.90 -2.35
C GLY A 22 3.73 4.47 -3.64
N SER A 23 3.05 4.27 -4.76
CA SER A 23 3.53 4.65 -6.09
C SER A 23 3.70 6.16 -6.30
N LEU A 24 4.83 6.54 -6.89
CA LEU A 24 5.02 7.82 -7.57
C LEU A 24 5.01 7.61 -9.10
N PRO A 25 4.64 8.63 -9.88
CA PRO A 25 4.76 8.56 -11.33
C PRO A 25 6.19 8.21 -11.75
N LYS A 26 6.32 7.24 -12.65
CA LYS A 26 7.62 6.88 -13.20
C LYS A 26 8.14 7.96 -14.14
N PRO A 27 9.43 8.30 -14.10
CA PRO A 27 10.04 9.19 -15.10
C PRO A 27 9.80 8.65 -16.51
N ARG A 28 9.53 9.56 -17.46
CA ARG A 28 9.27 9.19 -18.87
C ARG A 28 10.45 8.51 -19.56
N TRP A 29 11.64 8.68 -19.03
CA TRP A 29 12.83 7.99 -19.52
C TRP A 29 12.96 6.56 -18.97
N LEU A 30 12.25 6.21 -17.88
CA LEU A 30 12.25 4.87 -17.29
C LEU A 30 11.17 3.97 -17.89
N ALA A 31 9.95 4.47 -18.01
CA ALA A 31 8.81 3.68 -18.44
C ALA A 31 7.80 4.51 -19.24
N THR A 32 7.00 3.84 -20.05
CA THR A 32 5.90 4.46 -20.79
C THR A 32 4.85 5.02 -19.83
N PRO A 33 4.49 6.31 -19.91
CA PRO A 33 3.55 6.93 -19.00
C PRO A 33 2.11 6.44 -19.24
N ASP A 34 1.25 6.70 -18.25
CA ASP A 34 -0.22 6.53 -18.33
C ASP A 34 -0.67 5.09 -18.65
N GLN A 35 0.09 4.09 -18.21
CA GLN A 35 -0.23 2.68 -18.35
C GLN A 35 -0.27 1.98 -16.99
N LEU A 36 -1.31 1.15 -16.79
CA LEU A 36 -1.46 0.35 -15.55
C LEU A 36 -0.32 -0.67 -15.39
N TRP A 37 0.14 -1.25 -16.50
CA TRP A 37 1.35 -2.10 -16.60
C TRP A 37 2.38 -1.35 -17.44
N ALA A 38 3.16 -0.50 -16.78
CA ALA A 38 4.14 0.33 -17.46
C ALA A 38 5.17 -0.53 -18.22
N GLU A 39 5.37 -0.23 -19.51
CA GLU A 39 6.42 -0.85 -20.30
C GLU A 39 7.74 -0.13 -20.04
N TRP A 40 8.79 -0.91 -19.76
CA TRP A 40 10.13 -0.36 -19.60
C TRP A 40 10.67 0.17 -20.94
N ILE A 41 11.31 1.32 -20.91
CA ILE A 41 11.98 1.91 -22.08
C ILE A 41 13.37 1.29 -22.27
N HIS A 42 13.99 0.85 -21.17
CA HIS A 42 15.32 0.25 -21.15
C HIS A 42 15.25 -1.27 -21.35
N ASP A 43 16.27 -1.79 -22.04
CA ASP A 43 16.55 -3.23 -22.06
C ASP A 43 17.02 -3.73 -20.68
N ASP A 44 17.14 -5.05 -20.54
CA ASP A 44 17.51 -5.67 -19.26
C ASP A 44 18.88 -5.24 -18.75
N GLU A 45 19.80 -4.85 -19.65
CA GLU A 45 21.18 -4.51 -19.32
C GLU A 45 21.28 -3.13 -18.66
N THR A 46 20.50 -2.16 -19.12
CA THR A 46 20.53 -0.76 -18.63
C THR A 46 19.40 -0.44 -17.65
N ARG A 47 18.38 -1.30 -17.57
CA ARG A 47 17.18 -1.07 -16.74
C ARG A 47 17.49 -0.98 -15.25
N ALA A 48 18.37 -1.83 -14.72
CA ALA A 48 18.70 -1.82 -13.31
C ALA A 48 19.33 -0.49 -12.86
N GLU A 49 20.22 0.10 -13.68
CA GLU A 49 20.78 1.43 -13.42
C GLU A 49 19.72 2.52 -13.48
N ALA A 50 18.86 2.49 -14.49
CA ALA A 50 17.76 3.45 -14.63
C ALA A 50 16.77 3.36 -13.45
N GLN A 51 16.45 2.18 -12.99
CA GLN A 51 15.60 1.98 -11.81
C GLN A 51 16.24 2.53 -10.53
N HIS A 52 17.56 2.33 -10.36
CA HIS A 52 18.30 2.90 -9.25
C HIS A 52 18.24 4.43 -9.25
N ASP A 53 18.47 5.07 -10.39
CA ASP A 53 18.40 6.53 -10.51
C ASP A 53 16.95 7.02 -10.26
N ALA A 54 15.95 6.28 -10.67
CA ALA A 54 14.56 6.62 -10.40
C ALA A 54 14.20 6.53 -8.91
N ILE A 55 14.71 5.53 -8.18
CA ILE A 55 14.56 5.45 -6.71
C ILE A 55 15.20 6.69 -6.05
N ARG A 56 16.41 7.06 -6.44
CA ARG A 56 17.08 8.26 -5.89
C ARG A 56 16.28 9.53 -6.13
N LEU A 57 15.72 9.69 -7.33
CA LEU A 57 14.85 10.82 -7.66
C LEU A 57 13.56 10.81 -6.84
N ALA A 58 12.96 9.64 -6.63
CA ALA A 58 11.76 9.49 -5.79
C ALA A 58 12.05 9.85 -4.33
N VAL A 59 13.20 9.45 -3.79
CA VAL A 59 13.66 9.81 -2.44
C VAL A 59 13.88 11.31 -2.35
N GLU A 60 14.67 11.91 -3.24
CA GLU A 60 14.95 13.34 -3.25
C GLU A 60 13.66 14.18 -3.35
N THR A 61 12.70 13.73 -4.14
CA THR A 61 11.40 14.41 -4.28
C THR A 61 10.64 14.42 -2.95
N GLN A 62 10.60 13.32 -2.22
CA GLN A 62 9.93 13.21 -0.92
C GLN A 62 10.65 14.00 0.16
N GLU A 63 11.98 13.91 0.24
CA GLU A 63 12.80 14.69 1.20
C GLU A 63 12.65 16.20 0.98
N ASN A 64 12.70 16.66 -0.27
CA ASN A 64 12.48 18.07 -0.62
C ASN A 64 11.07 18.56 -0.30
N ALA A 65 10.09 17.68 -0.29
CA ALA A 65 8.73 17.97 0.14
C ALA A 65 8.54 17.91 1.66
N GLY A 66 9.56 17.49 2.42
CA GLY A 66 9.51 17.38 3.88
C GLY A 66 8.71 16.18 4.37
N ILE A 67 8.66 15.09 3.60
CA ILE A 67 8.01 13.83 4.01
C ILE A 67 8.89 13.12 5.04
N ASP A 68 8.27 12.63 6.13
CA ASP A 68 8.98 12.02 7.27
C ASP A 68 9.36 10.56 7.04
N ILE A 69 8.47 9.78 6.41
CA ILE A 69 8.67 8.35 6.13
C ILE A 69 8.72 8.15 4.61
N ILE A 70 9.90 7.84 4.11
CA ILE A 70 10.23 7.81 2.68
C ILE A 70 9.97 6.42 2.09
N SER A 71 9.56 6.34 0.82
CA SER A 71 9.44 5.08 0.07
C SER A 71 10.22 5.12 -1.24
N ASP A 72 10.40 3.93 -1.88
CA ASP A 72 11.01 3.81 -3.20
C ASP A 72 10.13 4.36 -4.34
N GLY A 73 8.89 4.79 -4.02
CA GLY A 73 7.90 5.24 -5.01
C GLY A 73 7.53 4.16 -6.01
N GLU A 74 7.82 2.89 -5.71
CA GLU A 74 7.58 1.72 -6.58
C GLU A 74 8.25 1.82 -7.96
N GLN A 75 9.40 2.48 -8.05
CA GLN A 75 10.07 2.77 -9.30
C GLN A 75 10.59 1.52 -10.02
N THR A 76 10.76 0.40 -9.30
CA THR A 76 11.20 -0.89 -9.88
C THR A 76 10.04 -1.78 -10.34
N ARG A 77 8.78 -1.35 -10.18
CA ARG A 77 7.60 -2.20 -10.42
C ARG A 77 6.84 -1.76 -11.66
N ARG A 78 6.55 -2.71 -12.55
CA ARG A 78 5.59 -2.48 -13.66
C ARG A 78 4.16 -2.31 -13.15
N HIS A 79 3.82 -3.13 -12.15
CA HIS A 79 2.54 -3.13 -11.47
C HIS A 79 2.75 -3.60 -10.02
N PHE A 80 2.06 -2.99 -9.06
CA PHE A 80 2.29 -3.22 -7.64
C PHE A 80 2.09 -4.68 -7.19
N VAL A 81 1.23 -5.46 -7.87
CA VAL A 81 0.99 -6.88 -7.58
C VAL A 81 1.80 -7.80 -8.49
N THR A 82 1.64 -7.66 -9.82
CA THR A 82 2.14 -8.68 -10.77
C THR A 82 3.66 -8.73 -10.81
N THR A 83 4.37 -7.64 -10.53
CA THR A 83 5.83 -7.65 -10.47
C THR A 83 6.34 -8.58 -9.37
N PHE A 84 5.68 -8.63 -8.21
CA PHE A 84 6.04 -9.57 -7.16
C PHE A 84 5.72 -11.01 -7.56
N ILE A 85 4.53 -11.23 -8.09
CA ILE A 85 4.04 -12.54 -8.51
C ILE A 85 4.93 -13.16 -9.60
N GLU A 86 5.35 -12.37 -10.58
CA GLU A 86 6.21 -12.80 -11.69
C GLU A 86 7.59 -13.29 -11.21
N GLY A 87 8.01 -12.93 -10.00
CA GLY A 87 9.23 -13.42 -9.33
C GLY A 87 9.09 -14.78 -8.63
N LEU A 88 7.91 -15.40 -8.63
CA LEU A 88 7.64 -16.65 -7.93
C LEU A 88 7.70 -17.86 -8.88
N ALA A 89 8.12 -19.02 -8.36
CA ALA A 89 7.92 -20.30 -9.04
C ALA A 89 6.44 -20.71 -8.98
N GLY A 90 6.01 -21.58 -9.90
CA GLY A 90 4.62 -22.00 -10.02
C GLY A 90 3.75 -21.06 -10.85
N ILE A 91 4.32 -19.97 -11.37
CA ILE A 91 3.66 -18.96 -12.19
C ILE A 91 4.01 -19.11 -13.67
N ASP A 92 2.99 -19.09 -14.52
CA ASP A 92 3.11 -18.98 -15.97
C ASP A 92 2.72 -17.55 -16.40
N SER A 93 3.71 -16.71 -16.62
CA SER A 93 3.55 -15.32 -17.04
C SER A 93 3.41 -15.16 -18.55
N ASP A 94 3.81 -16.14 -19.32
CA ASP A 94 3.79 -16.12 -20.80
C ASP A 94 2.38 -16.45 -21.34
N ASN A 95 1.70 -17.42 -20.72
CA ASN A 95 0.34 -17.82 -21.10
C ASN A 95 -0.68 -17.22 -20.14
N ARG A 96 -0.91 -15.91 -20.27
CA ARG A 96 -1.84 -15.18 -19.41
C ARG A 96 -3.29 -15.53 -19.70
N GLU A 97 -4.15 -15.35 -18.70
CA GLU A 97 -5.60 -15.55 -18.80
C GLU A 97 -6.33 -14.24 -18.46
N THR A 98 -7.45 -13.99 -19.14
CA THR A 98 -8.31 -12.87 -18.82
C THR A 98 -9.29 -13.25 -17.74
N ILE A 99 -9.23 -12.60 -16.60
CA ILE A 99 -10.15 -12.76 -15.48
C ILE A 99 -10.75 -11.42 -15.05
N THR A 100 -11.85 -11.48 -14.32
CA THR A 100 -12.45 -10.29 -13.70
C THR A 100 -11.77 -9.98 -12.37
N ILE A 101 -11.07 -8.86 -12.28
CA ILE A 101 -10.41 -8.38 -11.07
C ILE A 101 -11.39 -7.54 -10.23
N ARG A 102 -11.45 -7.84 -8.92
CA ARG A 102 -12.29 -7.12 -7.93
C ARG A 102 -13.73 -6.93 -8.37
N ARG A 103 -14.27 -7.87 -9.16
CA ARG A 103 -15.63 -7.79 -9.74
C ARG A 103 -15.90 -6.48 -10.50
N ARG A 104 -14.86 -5.84 -11.04
CA ARG A 104 -14.93 -4.49 -11.65
C ARG A 104 -14.51 -4.44 -13.10
N TYR A 105 -13.43 -5.10 -13.46
CA TYR A 105 -12.87 -5.05 -14.82
C TYR A 105 -12.13 -6.32 -15.18
N GLU A 106 -12.01 -6.56 -16.46
CA GLU A 106 -11.23 -7.68 -17.00
C GLU A 106 -9.77 -7.28 -17.18
N ALA A 107 -8.85 -8.16 -16.80
CA ALA A 107 -7.42 -8.00 -17.02
C ALA A 107 -6.76 -9.32 -17.38
N SER A 108 -5.72 -9.25 -18.18
CA SER A 108 -4.86 -10.37 -18.52
C SER A 108 -3.84 -10.56 -17.39
N VAL A 109 -3.94 -11.67 -16.67
CA VAL A 109 -3.14 -11.98 -15.48
C VAL A 109 -2.30 -13.24 -15.65
N PRO A 110 -1.21 -13.40 -14.89
CA PRO A 110 -0.45 -14.65 -14.82
C PRO A 110 -1.30 -15.81 -14.31
N ARG A 111 -0.93 -17.04 -14.68
CA ARG A 111 -1.58 -18.27 -14.26
C ARG A 111 -0.78 -18.98 -13.19
N VAL A 112 -1.46 -19.51 -12.19
CA VAL A 112 -0.86 -20.44 -11.21
C VAL A 112 -0.97 -21.85 -11.78
N VAL A 113 0.16 -22.46 -12.15
CA VAL A 113 0.22 -23.77 -12.80
C VAL A 113 0.93 -24.83 -11.94
N GLY A 114 1.40 -24.47 -10.77
CA GLY A 114 2.07 -25.34 -9.81
C GLY A 114 2.09 -24.69 -8.43
N ALA A 115 2.69 -25.38 -7.46
CA ALA A 115 2.87 -24.83 -6.12
C ALA A 115 3.65 -23.52 -6.19
N LEU A 116 3.13 -22.47 -5.51
CA LEU A 116 3.81 -21.18 -5.42
C LEU A 116 4.99 -21.31 -4.45
N GLU A 117 6.16 -20.89 -4.90
CA GLU A 117 7.38 -20.88 -4.09
C GLU A 117 8.18 -19.60 -4.34
N ARG A 118 8.73 -19.03 -3.28
CA ARG A 118 9.71 -17.95 -3.34
C ARG A 118 11.11 -18.55 -3.37
N THR A 119 11.71 -18.61 -4.53
CA THR A 119 13.04 -19.19 -4.73
C THR A 119 14.19 -18.23 -4.42
N HIS A 120 13.92 -16.93 -4.44
CA HIS A 120 14.87 -15.85 -4.12
C HIS A 120 14.10 -14.60 -3.68
N PRO A 121 14.76 -13.66 -2.96
CA PRO A 121 14.16 -12.36 -2.65
C PRO A 121 13.81 -11.58 -3.92
N VAL A 122 12.59 -11.03 -3.99
CA VAL A 122 12.11 -10.32 -5.19
C VAL A 122 12.52 -8.86 -5.18
N PHE A 123 12.42 -8.19 -4.03
CA PHE A 123 12.61 -6.75 -3.93
C PHE A 123 13.83 -6.32 -3.08
N ILE A 124 14.67 -7.25 -2.67
CA ILE A 124 15.78 -6.96 -1.75
C ILE A 124 16.74 -5.89 -2.30
N ASP A 125 17.00 -5.87 -3.61
CA ASP A 125 17.90 -4.89 -4.22
C ASP A 125 17.27 -3.49 -4.21
N ALA A 126 15.96 -3.36 -4.48
CA ALA A 126 15.24 -2.10 -4.36
C ALA A 126 15.25 -1.57 -2.92
N ALA A 127 15.05 -2.45 -1.92
CA ALA A 127 15.10 -2.08 -0.52
C ALA A 127 16.49 -1.59 -0.08
N ARG A 128 17.56 -2.27 -0.50
CA ARG A 128 18.94 -1.85 -0.24
C ARG A 128 19.26 -0.50 -0.90
N GLN A 129 18.79 -0.28 -2.12
CA GLN A 129 18.94 0.98 -2.82
C GLN A 129 18.22 2.10 -2.10
N LEU A 130 16.95 1.87 -1.69
CA LEU A 130 16.18 2.82 -0.89
C LEU A 130 16.93 3.17 0.41
N ARG A 131 17.39 2.15 1.16
CA ARG A 131 18.12 2.38 2.43
C ARG A 131 19.42 3.17 2.22
N SER A 132 20.13 2.92 1.12
CA SER A 132 21.38 3.64 0.82
C SER A 132 21.17 5.09 0.37
N ALA A 133 19.96 5.44 -0.04
CA ALA A 133 19.63 6.75 -0.59
C ALA A 133 19.19 7.78 0.46
N THR A 134 18.82 7.36 1.68
CA THR A 134 18.28 8.26 2.73
C THR A 134 18.58 7.74 4.13
N ASP A 135 18.68 8.65 5.11
CA ASP A 135 18.75 8.32 6.54
C ASP A 135 17.39 8.37 7.25
N HIS A 136 16.33 8.79 6.57
CA HIS A 136 14.97 8.82 7.10
C HIS A 136 14.45 7.42 7.46
N ALA A 137 13.37 7.37 8.23
CA ALA A 137 12.57 6.16 8.32
C ALA A 137 12.01 5.80 6.93
N ILE A 138 12.04 4.52 6.59
CA ILE A 138 11.64 4.07 5.25
C ILE A 138 10.52 3.03 5.31
N LYS A 139 9.59 3.19 4.37
CA LYS A 139 8.45 2.30 4.15
C LYS A 139 8.61 1.54 2.83
N PHE A 140 8.23 0.27 2.82
CA PHE A 140 8.16 -0.54 1.61
C PHE A 140 6.79 -1.20 1.48
N THR A 141 6.20 -1.14 0.29
CA THR A 141 4.88 -1.71 0.00
C THR A 141 5.02 -3.10 -0.61
N LEU A 142 4.14 -4.00 -0.21
CA LEU A 142 3.96 -5.34 -0.77
C LEU A 142 2.49 -5.53 -1.14
N PRO A 143 2.15 -6.35 -2.14
CA PRO A 143 0.76 -6.74 -2.32
C PRO A 143 0.28 -7.52 -1.09
N GLY A 144 -0.98 -7.39 -0.72
CA GLY A 144 -1.55 -8.25 0.31
C GLY A 144 -1.96 -9.63 -0.24
N PRO A 145 -2.08 -10.65 0.63
CA PRO A 145 -2.37 -12.03 0.21
C PRO A 145 -3.68 -12.18 -0.57
N MET A 146 -4.75 -11.53 -0.13
CA MET A 146 -6.05 -11.57 -0.81
C MET A 146 -5.99 -10.88 -2.18
N THR A 147 -5.28 -9.77 -2.27
CA THR A 147 -5.07 -9.03 -3.52
C THR A 147 -4.24 -9.84 -4.52
N MET A 148 -3.25 -10.61 -4.05
CA MET A 148 -2.52 -11.56 -4.91
C MET A 148 -3.47 -12.61 -5.50
N VAL A 149 -4.28 -13.25 -4.66
CA VAL A 149 -5.26 -14.27 -5.08
C VAL A 149 -6.25 -13.71 -6.09
N ASP A 150 -6.71 -12.47 -5.92
CA ASP A 150 -7.64 -11.82 -6.83
C ASP A 150 -7.00 -11.40 -8.17
N THR A 151 -5.66 -11.39 -8.25
CA THR A 151 -4.91 -10.95 -9.45
C THR A 151 -4.22 -12.14 -10.16
N LEU A 152 -4.62 -13.37 -9.87
CA LEU A 152 -4.08 -14.63 -10.42
C LEU A 152 -5.20 -15.51 -11.00
N ALA A 153 -4.92 -16.17 -12.13
CA ALA A 153 -5.77 -17.23 -12.63
C ALA A 153 -5.31 -18.58 -12.05
N ASP A 154 -6.07 -19.11 -11.11
CA ASP A 154 -5.70 -20.33 -10.39
C ASP A 154 -6.06 -21.59 -11.19
N HIS A 155 -5.04 -22.39 -11.54
CA HIS A 155 -5.15 -23.71 -12.17
C HIS A 155 -4.51 -24.82 -11.32
N HIS A 156 -4.20 -24.54 -10.05
CA HIS A 156 -3.48 -25.49 -9.19
C HIS A 156 -4.17 -25.76 -7.86
N TYR A 157 -4.52 -24.72 -7.11
CA TYR A 157 -5.07 -24.86 -5.75
C TYR A 157 -6.57 -25.19 -5.75
N GLY A 158 -7.36 -24.48 -6.55
CA GLY A 158 -8.82 -24.60 -6.58
C GLY A 158 -9.52 -24.09 -5.31
N ASP A 159 -8.77 -23.53 -4.37
CA ASP A 159 -9.23 -22.95 -3.10
C ASP A 159 -8.52 -21.62 -2.85
N ARG A 160 -9.30 -20.53 -2.83
CA ARG A 160 -8.77 -19.16 -2.65
C ARG A 160 -8.12 -18.95 -1.29
N GLN A 161 -8.70 -19.54 -0.22
CA GLN A 161 -8.14 -19.46 1.12
C GLN A 161 -6.81 -20.21 1.21
N GLU A 162 -6.71 -21.43 0.69
CA GLU A 162 -5.47 -22.20 0.66
C GLU A 162 -4.37 -21.41 -0.07
N MET A 163 -4.66 -20.88 -1.27
CA MET A 163 -3.72 -20.09 -2.05
C MET A 163 -3.30 -18.82 -1.30
N ALA A 164 -4.25 -18.13 -0.61
CA ALA A 164 -3.95 -16.93 0.17
C ALA A 164 -3.00 -17.22 1.34
N MET A 165 -3.17 -18.33 2.04
CA MET A 165 -2.28 -18.72 3.13
C MET A 165 -0.87 -19.06 2.63
N VAL A 166 -0.74 -19.67 1.45
CA VAL A 166 0.56 -19.88 0.80
C VAL A 166 1.19 -18.54 0.43
N CYS A 167 0.44 -17.63 -0.22
CA CYS A 167 0.90 -16.27 -0.52
C CYS A 167 1.35 -15.51 0.73
N ALA A 168 0.60 -15.64 1.83
CA ALA A 168 0.94 -15.02 3.11
C ALA A 168 2.29 -15.50 3.66
N GLY A 169 2.57 -16.80 3.59
CA GLY A 169 3.87 -17.35 3.98
C GLY A 169 5.03 -16.84 3.11
N ILE A 170 4.80 -16.71 1.81
CA ILE A 170 5.77 -16.16 0.86
C ILE A 170 6.03 -14.67 1.15
N LEU A 171 4.98 -13.89 1.36
CA LEU A 171 5.08 -12.47 1.69
C LEU A 171 5.79 -12.24 3.03
N ASN A 172 5.55 -13.09 4.02
CA ASN A 172 6.26 -13.02 5.31
C ASN A 172 7.77 -13.21 5.12
N GLN A 173 8.20 -14.19 4.32
CA GLN A 173 9.62 -14.38 4.01
C GLN A 173 10.23 -13.16 3.30
N GLU A 174 9.51 -12.59 2.32
CA GLU A 174 9.96 -11.36 1.65
C GLU A 174 10.08 -10.20 2.63
N ALA A 175 9.04 -10.00 3.46
CA ALA A 175 9.00 -8.92 4.44
C ALA A 175 10.14 -9.02 5.47
N LEU A 176 10.48 -10.24 5.94
CA LEU A 176 11.61 -10.45 6.84
C LEU A 176 12.94 -10.02 6.21
N ASP A 177 13.20 -10.40 4.94
CA ASP A 177 14.41 -9.99 4.23
C ASP A 177 14.45 -8.46 4.00
N LEU A 178 13.30 -7.84 3.72
CA LEU A 178 13.19 -6.38 3.57
C LEU A 178 13.51 -5.66 4.90
N VAL A 179 13.02 -6.16 6.02
CA VAL A 179 13.34 -5.62 7.35
C VAL A 179 14.83 -5.78 7.67
N GLU A 180 15.44 -6.93 7.34
CA GLU A 180 16.88 -7.13 7.48
C GLU A 180 17.69 -6.15 6.60
N ALA A 181 17.15 -5.74 5.45
CA ALA A 181 17.73 -4.70 4.60
C ALA A 181 17.54 -3.27 5.14
N GLY A 182 16.84 -3.09 6.28
CA GLY A 182 16.70 -1.82 6.98
C GLY A 182 15.36 -1.11 6.76
N ILE A 183 14.33 -1.80 6.26
CA ILE A 183 12.97 -1.24 6.15
C ILE A 183 12.33 -1.14 7.54
N ASN A 184 11.75 0.03 7.86
CA ASN A 184 11.14 0.34 9.14
C ASN A 184 9.62 0.05 9.17
N VAL A 185 8.96 0.21 8.02
CA VAL A 185 7.51 -0.01 7.88
C VAL A 185 7.25 -0.93 6.68
N ILE A 186 6.57 -2.04 6.90
CA ILE A 186 6.07 -2.92 5.84
C ILE A 186 4.57 -2.66 5.68
N GLN A 187 4.17 -2.20 4.50
CA GLN A 187 2.78 -1.95 4.15
C GLN A 187 2.28 -3.04 3.19
N PHE A 188 1.20 -3.72 3.55
CA PHE A 188 0.50 -4.66 2.68
C PHE A 188 -0.69 -3.96 2.01
N ASP A 189 -0.74 -3.98 0.69
CA ASP A 189 -1.81 -3.33 -0.08
C ASP A 189 -2.94 -4.32 -0.36
N GLU A 190 -4.09 -4.09 0.28
CA GLU A 190 -5.28 -4.95 0.23
C GLU A 190 -6.53 -4.26 -0.33
N PRO A 191 -6.49 -3.71 -1.55
CA PRO A 191 -7.70 -3.14 -2.17
C PRO A 191 -8.81 -4.19 -2.41
N ALA A 192 -8.52 -5.48 -2.35
CA ALA A 192 -9.50 -6.56 -2.39
C ALA A 192 -10.43 -6.56 -1.16
N PHE A 193 -9.99 -6.03 -0.02
CA PHE A 193 -10.77 -5.96 1.21
C PHE A 193 -12.05 -5.14 1.08
N ASN A 194 -12.11 -4.16 0.18
CA ASN A 194 -13.32 -3.38 -0.09
C ASN A 194 -14.34 -4.08 -1.00
N VAL A 195 -14.06 -5.30 -1.46
CA VAL A 195 -14.89 -6.02 -2.43
C VAL A 195 -15.39 -7.35 -1.90
N PHE A 196 -14.52 -8.12 -1.24
CA PHE A 196 -14.79 -9.48 -0.81
C PHE A 196 -15.02 -9.56 0.71
N LEU A 197 -15.98 -8.76 1.21
CA LEU A 197 -16.18 -8.54 2.65
C LEU A 197 -16.37 -9.83 3.45
N ASP A 198 -17.10 -10.82 2.89
CA ASP A 198 -17.30 -12.13 3.54
C ASP A 198 -15.98 -12.90 3.65
N GLU A 199 -15.18 -12.89 2.59
CA GLU A 199 -13.85 -13.55 2.58
C GLU A 199 -12.87 -12.84 3.53
N VAL A 200 -12.95 -11.51 3.66
CA VAL A 200 -12.15 -10.76 4.65
C VAL A 200 -12.43 -11.26 6.06
N ALA A 201 -13.71 -11.41 6.40
CA ALA A 201 -14.13 -11.89 7.72
C ALA A 201 -13.77 -13.37 7.95
N ASP A 202 -13.87 -14.21 6.93
CA ASP A 202 -13.62 -15.64 7.05
C ASP A 202 -12.12 -15.96 7.13
N TRP A 203 -11.28 -15.42 6.22
CA TRP A 203 -9.87 -15.77 6.13
C TRP A 203 -8.92 -14.61 5.79
N GLY A 204 -9.40 -13.49 5.21
CA GLY A 204 -8.55 -12.43 4.70
C GLY A 204 -7.67 -11.78 5.75
N VAL A 205 -8.24 -11.44 6.93
CA VAL A 205 -7.45 -10.86 8.03
C VAL A 205 -6.43 -11.87 8.57
N ARG A 206 -6.78 -13.15 8.68
CA ARG A 206 -5.82 -14.19 9.12
C ARG A 206 -4.65 -14.36 8.15
N ALA A 207 -4.90 -14.28 6.84
CA ALA A 207 -3.84 -14.33 5.85
C ALA A 207 -2.92 -13.08 5.94
N LEU A 208 -3.49 -11.91 6.15
CA LEU A 208 -2.73 -10.67 6.39
C LEU A 208 -1.87 -10.76 7.66
N GLU A 209 -2.42 -11.24 8.77
CA GLU A 209 -1.68 -11.45 10.03
C GLU A 209 -0.54 -12.47 9.86
N GLN A 210 -0.75 -13.53 9.09
CA GLN A 210 0.31 -14.50 8.76
C GLN A 210 1.43 -13.82 7.95
N ALA A 211 1.10 -12.96 6.99
CA ALA A 211 2.10 -12.21 6.22
C ALA A 211 2.91 -11.26 7.10
N ALA A 212 2.30 -10.70 8.13
CA ALA A 212 2.93 -9.79 9.09
C ALA A 212 3.59 -10.50 10.29
N ALA A 213 3.43 -11.82 10.45
CA ALA A 213 3.81 -12.53 11.66
C ALA A 213 5.30 -12.42 11.98
N GLY A 214 5.62 -11.96 13.21
CA GLY A 214 6.99 -11.93 13.72
C GLY A 214 7.91 -10.90 13.08
N LEU A 215 7.39 -9.97 12.29
CA LEU A 215 8.20 -8.88 11.71
C LEU A 215 8.67 -7.91 12.80
N PRO A 216 9.99 -7.67 12.94
CA PRO A 216 10.52 -6.69 13.87
C PRO A 216 10.49 -5.27 13.24
N ALA A 217 9.36 -4.89 12.66
CA ALA A 217 9.10 -3.61 12.00
C ALA A 217 7.64 -3.24 12.18
N THR A 218 7.29 -1.98 11.99
CA THR A 218 5.90 -1.54 11.97
C THR A 218 5.16 -2.16 10.78
N THR A 219 4.02 -2.77 11.02
CA THR A 219 3.16 -3.36 10.00
C THR A 219 2.00 -2.44 9.67
N ALA A 220 1.72 -2.25 8.39
CA ALA A 220 0.60 -1.46 7.91
C ALA A 220 -0.23 -2.22 6.88
N VAL A 221 -1.53 -2.00 6.85
CA VAL A 221 -2.39 -2.42 5.76
C VAL A 221 -2.97 -1.19 5.06
N HIS A 222 -2.84 -1.12 3.73
CA HIS A 222 -3.47 -0.08 2.93
C HIS A 222 -4.70 -0.61 2.21
N ILE A 223 -5.83 0.05 2.43
CA ILE A 223 -7.10 -0.28 1.80
C ILE A 223 -7.62 0.97 1.09
N CYS A 224 -7.77 0.88 -0.24
CA CYS A 224 -8.30 1.98 -1.04
C CYS A 224 -9.44 1.52 -1.94
N TYR A 225 -10.18 2.48 -2.46
CA TYR A 225 -11.25 2.22 -3.44
C TYR A 225 -10.73 2.12 -4.88
N GLY A 226 -9.44 2.42 -5.09
CA GLY A 226 -8.76 2.36 -6.37
C GLY A 226 -8.95 3.61 -7.23
N TYR A 227 -7.93 3.92 -8.03
CA TYR A 227 -7.85 5.08 -8.93
C TYR A 227 -7.42 4.66 -10.34
N GLY A 228 -7.37 5.63 -11.25
CA GLY A 228 -6.67 5.55 -12.51
C GLY A 228 -7.36 4.78 -13.64
N ILE A 229 -8.46 4.07 -13.41
CA ILE A 229 -9.19 3.37 -14.47
C ILE A 229 -10.69 3.66 -14.41
N GLN A 230 -11.33 3.72 -15.58
CA GLN A 230 -12.74 4.04 -15.75
C GLN A 230 -13.65 3.11 -14.94
N ALA A 231 -13.33 1.82 -14.89
CA ALA A 231 -14.11 0.82 -14.12
C ALA A 231 -14.15 1.11 -12.61
N ASN A 232 -13.07 1.65 -12.02
CA ASN A 232 -13.07 2.07 -10.62
C ASN A 232 -13.98 3.30 -10.40
N ILE A 233 -13.98 4.25 -11.35
CA ILE A 233 -14.85 5.43 -11.31
C ILE A 233 -16.32 5.00 -11.36
N GLU A 234 -16.69 4.13 -12.30
CA GLU A 234 -18.04 3.60 -12.45
C GLU A 234 -18.49 2.83 -11.21
N TRP A 235 -17.64 1.97 -10.66
CA TRP A 235 -17.94 1.24 -9.43
C TRP A 235 -18.17 2.19 -8.26
N LYS A 236 -17.32 3.19 -8.06
CA LYS A 236 -17.47 4.22 -7.01
C LYS A 236 -18.79 4.98 -7.15
N GLN A 237 -19.21 5.30 -8.37
CA GLN A 237 -20.51 5.94 -8.62
C GLN A 237 -21.70 5.07 -8.20
N GLY A 238 -21.55 3.74 -8.31
CA GLY A 238 -22.54 2.75 -7.89
C GLY A 238 -22.66 2.56 -6.38
N LEU A 239 -21.68 3.02 -5.58
CA LEU A 239 -21.68 2.86 -4.12
C LEU A 239 -22.65 3.79 -3.40
N GLY A 240 -23.25 4.76 -4.10
CA GLY A 240 -24.22 5.69 -3.53
C GLY A 240 -23.60 6.97 -2.93
N PRO A 241 -24.34 7.65 -2.03
CA PRO A 241 -23.92 8.94 -1.46
C PRO A 241 -22.79 8.81 -0.43
N GLU A 242 -22.63 7.66 0.21
CA GLU A 242 -21.60 7.34 1.19
C GLU A 242 -21.00 5.96 0.88
N TRP A 243 -19.69 5.82 1.08
CA TRP A 243 -18.95 4.58 0.88
C TRP A 243 -18.67 3.94 2.23
N ARG A 244 -19.39 2.83 2.53
CA ARG A 244 -19.44 2.22 3.87
C ARG A 244 -18.74 0.85 3.96
N GLN A 245 -17.92 0.47 2.96
CA GLN A 245 -17.23 -0.83 2.95
C GLN A 245 -16.30 -1.01 4.15
N TYR A 246 -15.71 0.07 4.64
CA TYR A 246 -14.85 0.05 5.83
C TYR A 246 -15.57 -0.37 7.12
N GLU A 247 -16.89 -0.17 7.20
CA GLU A 247 -17.68 -0.61 8.37
C GLU A 247 -17.63 -2.14 8.58
N ALA A 248 -17.45 -2.91 7.51
CA ALA A 248 -17.31 -4.36 7.58
C ALA A 248 -15.90 -4.83 7.90
N THR A 249 -14.87 -4.05 7.52
CA THR A 249 -13.47 -4.47 7.61
C THR A 249 -12.73 -3.88 8.81
N PHE A 250 -13.03 -2.65 9.19
CA PHE A 250 -12.30 -1.95 10.25
C PHE A 250 -12.44 -2.59 11.63
N PRO A 251 -13.63 -3.08 12.08
CA PRO A 251 -13.70 -3.79 13.36
C PRO A 251 -12.81 -5.04 13.42
N LEU A 252 -12.64 -5.74 12.30
CA LEU A 252 -11.77 -6.90 12.20
C LEU A 252 -10.30 -6.51 12.26
N LEU A 253 -9.93 -5.40 11.60
CA LEU A 253 -8.57 -4.86 11.63
C LEU A 253 -8.22 -4.25 12.99
N ALA A 254 -9.19 -3.66 13.69
CA ALA A 254 -8.99 -3.15 15.05
C ALA A 254 -8.53 -4.25 16.01
N GLU A 255 -9.03 -5.48 15.86
CA GLU A 255 -8.67 -6.64 16.66
C GLU A 255 -7.44 -7.41 16.14
N SER A 256 -6.97 -7.10 14.92
CA SER A 256 -5.83 -7.77 14.29
C SER A 256 -4.49 -7.39 14.93
N SER A 257 -3.43 -8.15 14.60
CA SER A 257 -2.05 -7.85 15.00
C SER A 257 -1.37 -6.77 14.15
N ILE A 258 -2.04 -6.19 13.16
CA ILE A 258 -1.50 -5.12 12.31
C ILE A 258 -1.44 -3.80 13.09
N ASP A 259 -0.32 -3.09 13.04
CA ASP A 259 -0.11 -1.86 13.82
C ASP A 259 -0.85 -0.66 13.24
N GLN A 260 -0.89 -0.53 11.92
CA GLN A 260 -1.39 0.65 11.23
C GLN A 260 -2.41 0.30 10.14
N VAL A 261 -3.43 1.15 9.98
CA VAL A 261 -4.39 1.07 8.87
C VAL A 261 -4.28 2.33 8.03
N SER A 262 -4.03 2.16 6.73
CA SER A 262 -3.96 3.25 5.76
C SER A 262 -5.20 3.27 4.89
N MET A 263 -5.87 4.43 4.81
CA MET A 263 -7.11 4.60 4.09
C MET A 263 -7.19 5.92 3.33
N GLU A 264 -8.02 5.98 2.29
CA GLU A 264 -8.33 7.22 1.59
C GLU A 264 -9.49 7.97 2.26
N VAL A 265 -9.35 9.30 2.38
CA VAL A 265 -10.42 10.19 2.84
C VAL A 265 -10.63 11.33 1.84
N ALA A 266 -9.60 12.09 1.51
CA ALA A 266 -9.71 13.18 0.55
C ALA A 266 -10.25 12.69 -0.80
N GLY A 267 -11.21 13.43 -1.37
CA GLY A 267 -11.88 13.07 -2.63
C GLY A 267 -12.80 11.85 -2.55
N SER A 268 -12.92 11.20 -1.38
CA SER A 268 -13.82 10.07 -1.16
C SER A 268 -15.17 10.50 -0.60
N LYS A 269 -16.11 9.55 -0.56
CA LYS A 269 -17.38 9.71 0.15
C LYS A 269 -17.43 8.84 1.40
N VAL A 270 -16.29 8.54 1.97
CA VAL A 270 -16.17 7.79 3.22
C VAL A 270 -16.58 8.70 4.37
N PRO A 271 -17.57 8.34 5.19
CA PRO A 271 -17.91 9.10 6.38
C PRO A 271 -16.78 8.96 7.43
N LEU A 272 -16.39 10.09 8.07
CA LEU A 272 -15.27 10.08 9.02
C LEU A 272 -15.54 9.25 10.27
N GLU A 273 -16.79 9.00 10.62
CA GLU A 273 -17.18 8.15 11.74
C GLU A 273 -16.64 6.71 11.65
N VAL A 274 -16.26 6.25 10.44
CA VAL A 274 -15.63 4.92 10.29
C VAL A 274 -14.27 4.84 10.97
N LEU A 275 -13.61 5.97 11.22
CA LEU A 275 -12.34 6.05 11.94
C LEU A 275 -12.48 5.54 13.39
N ASP A 276 -13.64 5.79 14.02
CA ASP A 276 -13.93 5.36 15.39
C ASP A 276 -13.92 3.82 15.53
N LEU A 277 -14.08 3.09 14.41
CA LEU A 277 -14.10 1.63 14.37
C LEU A 277 -12.70 0.99 14.47
N LEU A 278 -11.63 1.77 14.33
CA LEU A 278 -10.26 1.28 14.36
C LEU A 278 -9.65 1.19 15.77
N GLY A 279 -10.38 1.69 16.79
CA GLY A 279 -9.91 1.61 18.18
C GLY A 279 -8.57 2.31 18.39
N ASP A 280 -7.61 1.58 18.95
CA ASP A 280 -6.26 2.11 19.28
C ASP A 280 -5.24 1.97 18.13
N LYS A 281 -5.68 1.63 16.91
CA LYS A 281 -4.77 1.52 15.77
C LYS A 281 -4.21 2.87 15.36
N VAL A 282 -2.96 2.89 14.93
CA VAL A 282 -2.43 4.07 14.23
C VAL A 282 -3.06 4.14 12.84
N VAL A 283 -3.57 5.31 12.49
CA VAL A 283 -4.27 5.49 11.21
C VAL A 283 -3.50 6.44 10.29
N GLN A 284 -3.18 5.95 9.09
CA GLN A 284 -2.65 6.77 8.00
C GLN A 284 -3.82 7.23 7.14
N VAL A 285 -4.08 8.52 7.11
CA VAL A 285 -5.23 9.08 6.40
C VAL A 285 -4.77 9.84 5.17
N GLY A 286 -5.30 9.47 4.00
CA GLY A 286 -5.04 10.18 2.75
C GLY A 286 -5.75 11.52 2.72
N VAL A 287 -4.99 12.62 2.76
CA VAL A 287 -5.48 14.00 2.83
C VAL A 287 -5.32 14.76 1.51
N ILE A 288 -4.85 14.09 0.47
CA ILE A 288 -4.71 14.64 -0.89
C ILE A 288 -5.57 13.81 -1.85
N ASP A 289 -6.39 14.48 -2.67
CA ASP A 289 -7.19 13.83 -3.70
C ASP A 289 -6.37 13.60 -4.97
N VAL A 290 -5.82 12.38 -5.11
CA VAL A 290 -5.02 11.99 -6.28
C VAL A 290 -5.85 11.68 -7.54
N ALA A 291 -7.18 11.80 -7.47
CA ALA A 291 -8.09 11.57 -8.61
C ALA A 291 -8.39 12.85 -9.41
N THR A 292 -7.86 13.99 -9.01
CA THR A 292 -8.06 15.29 -9.66
C THR A 292 -6.74 15.97 -10.00
N ASP A 293 -6.75 16.86 -10.99
CA ASP A 293 -5.62 17.75 -11.32
C ASP A 293 -5.58 19.01 -10.44
N ALA A 294 -6.56 19.19 -9.55
CA ALA A 294 -6.57 20.28 -8.59
C ALA A 294 -5.47 20.08 -7.54
N ILE A 295 -4.75 21.16 -7.24
CA ILE A 295 -3.71 21.15 -6.20
C ILE A 295 -4.32 21.81 -4.96
N GLU A 296 -4.40 21.07 -3.86
CA GLU A 296 -4.88 21.58 -2.59
C GLU A 296 -3.92 22.61 -2.00
N THR A 297 -4.48 23.65 -1.42
CA THR A 297 -3.67 24.61 -0.66
C THR A 297 -3.30 24.04 0.72
N PRO A 298 -2.22 24.53 1.36
CA PRO A 298 -1.88 24.13 2.72
C PRO A 298 -3.03 24.31 3.71
N GLU A 299 -3.86 25.37 3.54
CA GLU A 299 -5.01 25.64 4.40
C GLU A 299 -6.13 24.60 4.20
N GLN A 300 -6.35 24.11 2.98
CA GLN A 300 -7.31 23.06 2.70
C GLN A 300 -6.86 21.73 3.32
N VAL A 301 -5.58 21.37 3.17
CA VAL A 301 -5.02 20.15 3.79
C VAL A 301 -5.09 20.26 5.32
N ALA A 302 -4.72 21.40 5.90
CA ALA A 302 -4.81 21.61 7.35
C ALA A 302 -6.25 21.53 7.87
N ALA A 303 -7.23 22.03 7.11
CA ALA A 303 -8.64 21.93 7.47
C ALA A 303 -9.14 20.48 7.43
N GLU A 304 -8.69 19.68 6.45
CA GLU A 304 -9.03 18.26 6.35
C GLU A 304 -8.41 17.46 7.52
N ILE A 305 -7.13 17.71 7.84
CA ILE A 305 -6.49 17.12 9.02
C ILE A 305 -7.26 17.51 10.30
N GLY A 306 -7.68 18.77 10.43
CA GLY A 306 -8.48 19.23 11.57
C GLY A 306 -9.77 18.46 11.77
N ARG A 307 -10.49 18.14 10.68
CA ARG A 307 -11.72 17.32 10.71
C ARG A 307 -11.43 15.88 11.13
N ILE A 308 -10.33 15.32 10.64
CA ILE A 308 -9.91 13.95 10.98
C ILE A 308 -9.55 13.85 12.47
N LEU A 309 -8.90 14.87 13.01
CA LEU A 309 -8.52 14.93 14.44
C LEU A 309 -9.72 15.07 15.40
N GLU A 310 -10.93 15.34 14.91
CA GLU A 310 -12.15 15.25 15.72
C GLU A 310 -12.50 13.77 16.04
N HIS A 311 -12.00 12.81 15.26
CA HIS A 311 -12.23 11.38 15.43
C HIS A 311 -10.99 10.63 15.94
N LEU A 312 -9.81 11.10 15.61
CA LEU A 312 -8.54 10.44 15.96
C LEU A 312 -7.67 11.38 16.80
N PRO A 313 -7.19 10.95 17.98
CA PRO A 313 -6.20 11.72 18.71
C PRO A 313 -4.90 11.78 17.88
N ALA A 314 -4.27 12.96 17.85
CA ALA A 314 -2.92 13.07 17.35
C ALA A 314 -1.97 12.41 18.35
N SER A 315 -1.27 11.37 17.92
CA SER A 315 -0.33 10.60 18.76
C SER A 315 1.06 10.55 18.14
#